data_f1509002587ce52d269c6404379dfd24
#
_entry.id   f1509002587ce52d269c6404379dfd24
#
_cell.length_a   1.000
_cell.length_b   1.000
_cell.length_c   1.000
_cell.angle_alpha   90.00
_cell.angle_beta   90.00
_cell.angle_gamma   90.00
#
_symmetry.space_group_name_H-M   'P 1'
#
loop_
_entity.id
_entity.type
_entity.pdbx_description
1 polymer ?
#
loop_
_entity_poly.entity_id
_entity_poly.type
_entity_poly.pdbx_seq_one_letter_code
_entity_poly.pdbx_strand_id
1 'polypeptide(L)'
;MSGRLAAITALLGALIVIISQVVTAYALENELGEVLDTVTLLSKHGVLTAILGLVAALAVVFAVATGNRSSVFVVIGMGAAVVLIFLLVDVPDIGSTGMFNTPTAGNLDATAKAEAGLWLELLGGVILILGGLALRTLDEEQLRSIGPRISGESPETNRAKSRKPVDSRKPVEPKTPLESKTPSD
;
A
#
# COMPACT_ATOMS: atom_id res chain seq x y z
N MET A 1 2.38 10.05 13.35
CA MET A 1 1.27 10.15 12.39
C MET A 1 0.21 9.16 12.83
N SER A 2 -1.10 9.49 12.88
CA SER A 2 -2.09 8.49 13.28
C SER A 2 -2.19 7.41 12.20
N GLY A 3 -2.35 6.14 12.59
CA GLY A 3 -2.42 5.03 11.63
C GLY A 3 -3.53 5.21 10.59
N ARG A 4 -4.66 5.82 10.98
CA ARG A 4 -5.75 6.17 10.04
C ARG A 4 -5.29 7.12 8.95
N LEU A 5 -4.48 8.12 9.29
CA LEU A 5 -3.97 9.06 8.29
C LEU A 5 -3.04 8.36 7.30
N ALA A 6 -2.18 7.44 7.76
CA ALA A 6 -1.30 6.65 6.89
C ALA A 6 -2.11 5.79 5.89
N ALA A 7 -3.17 5.12 6.36
CA ALA A 7 -4.05 4.33 5.50
C ALA A 7 -4.80 5.19 4.48
N ILE A 8 -5.33 6.35 4.90
CA ILE A 8 -5.99 7.30 4.00
C ILE A 8 -5.01 7.82 2.95
N THR A 9 -3.77 8.16 3.35
CA THR A 9 -2.73 8.62 2.41
C THR A 9 -2.43 7.54 1.36
N ALA A 10 -2.25 6.27 1.76
CA ALA A 10 -2.00 5.19 0.82
C ALA A 10 -3.19 4.96 -0.13
N LEU A 11 -4.43 4.97 0.38
CA LEU A 11 -5.64 4.85 -0.45
C LEU A 11 -5.79 6.02 -1.42
N LEU A 12 -5.48 7.24 -0.97
CA LEU A 12 -5.49 8.43 -1.83
C LEU A 12 -4.47 8.29 -2.96
N GLY A 13 -3.25 7.81 -2.67
CA GLY A 13 -2.23 7.53 -3.68
C GLY A 13 -2.73 6.51 -4.72
N ALA A 14 -3.34 5.41 -4.27
CA ALA A 14 -3.93 4.41 -5.17
C ALA A 14 -5.04 5.00 -6.06
N LEU A 15 -5.91 5.82 -5.48
CA LEU A 15 -6.99 6.49 -6.21
C LEU A 15 -6.43 7.45 -7.27
N ILE A 16 -5.41 8.24 -6.93
CA ILE A 16 -4.76 9.15 -7.87
C ILE A 16 -4.16 8.38 -9.04
N VAL A 17 -3.48 7.24 -8.80
CA VAL A 17 -2.95 6.36 -9.86
C VAL A 17 -4.08 5.86 -10.77
N ILE A 18 -5.24 5.48 -10.24
CA ILE A 18 -6.37 5.02 -11.04
C ILE A 18 -6.95 6.18 -11.88
N ILE A 19 -7.11 7.35 -11.28
CA ILE A 19 -7.66 8.54 -11.97
C ILE A 19 -6.72 9.02 -13.06
N SER A 20 -5.39 8.97 -12.85
CA SER A 20 -4.40 9.40 -13.85
C SER A 20 -4.56 8.69 -15.19
N GLN A 21 -5.12 7.45 -15.19
CA GLN A 21 -5.28 6.66 -16.40
C GLN A 21 -6.27 7.25 -17.40
N VAL A 22 -7.25 8.01 -16.94
CA VAL A 22 -8.29 8.62 -17.79
C VAL A 22 -8.06 10.10 -18.03
N VAL A 23 -7.08 10.70 -17.36
CA VAL A 23 -6.66 12.09 -17.60
C VAL A 23 -5.65 12.12 -18.75
N THR A 24 -5.68 13.18 -19.54
CA THR A 24 -4.70 13.41 -20.63
C THR A 24 -3.28 13.37 -20.09
N ALA A 25 -2.48 12.45 -20.63
CA ALA A 25 -1.08 12.25 -20.27
C ALA A 25 -0.13 13.00 -21.22
N TYR A 26 -0.47 13.03 -22.51
CA TYR A 26 0.30 13.73 -23.53
C TYR A 26 -0.63 14.51 -24.44
N ALA A 27 -0.21 15.73 -24.81
CA ALA A 27 -0.70 16.45 -25.95
C ALA A 27 0.27 16.25 -27.12
N LEU A 28 -0.25 15.92 -28.29
CA LEU A 28 0.51 15.82 -29.53
C LEU A 28 0.38 17.14 -30.26
N GLU A 29 1.48 17.91 -30.38
CA GLU A 29 1.50 19.23 -30.98
C GLU A 29 2.29 19.22 -32.32
N ASN A 30 1.83 20.04 -33.27
CA ASN A 30 2.58 20.31 -34.49
C ASN A 30 3.72 21.32 -34.23
N GLU A 31 4.50 21.64 -35.26
CA GLU A 31 5.57 22.63 -35.19
C GLU A 31 5.10 24.05 -34.82
N LEU A 32 3.83 24.36 -35.04
CA LEU A 32 3.21 25.64 -34.69
C LEU A 32 2.68 25.69 -33.24
N GLY A 33 2.76 24.56 -32.50
CA GLY A 33 2.25 24.45 -31.16
C GLY A 33 0.73 24.21 -31.06
N GLU A 34 0.10 23.82 -32.18
CA GLU A 34 -1.30 23.46 -32.18
C GLU A 34 -1.47 21.99 -31.71
N VAL A 35 -2.39 21.75 -30.79
CA VAL A 35 -2.70 20.38 -30.32
C VAL A 35 -3.47 19.65 -31.41
N LEU A 36 -2.88 18.60 -31.94
CA LEU A 36 -3.47 17.75 -32.97
C LEU A 36 -4.31 16.62 -32.37
N ASP A 37 -3.84 16.03 -31.26
CA ASP A 37 -4.52 14.96 -30.57
C ASP A 37 -4.05 14.89 -29.11
N THR A 38 -4.76 14.09 -28.28
CA THR A 38 -4.40 13.86 -26.88
C THR A 38 -4.40 12.38 -26.57
N VAL A 39 -3.42 11.94 -25.78
CA VAL A 39 -3.23 10.54 -25.40
C VAL A 39 -3.39 10.39 -23.90
N THR A 40 -4.21 9.44 -23.47
CA THR A 40 -4.33 9.04 -22.04
C THR A 40 -3.38 7.89 -21.73
N LEU A 41 -3.01 7.72 -20.45
CA LEU A 41 -2.21 6.55 -20.03
C LEU A 41 -2.94 5.24 -20.32
N LEU A 42 -4.27 5.23 -20.20
CA LEU A 42 -5.07 4.06 -20.51
C LEU A 42 -4.95 3.62 -21.96
N SER A 43 -4.89 4.58 -22.91
CA SER A 43 -4.68 4.27 -24.33
C SER A 43 -3.25 3.81 -24.62
N LYS A 44 -2.26 4.25 -23.85
CA LYS A 44 -0.84 3.94 -24.02
C LYS A 44 -0.44 2.60 -23.39
N HIS A 45 -0.78 2.40 -22.11
CA HIS A 45 -0.37 1.24 -21.30
C HIS A 45 -1.50 0.22 -21.11
N GLY A 46 -2.70 0.50 -21.65
CA GLY A 46 -3.89 -0.29 -21.34
C GLY A 46 -4.25 -0.18 -19.86
N VAL A 47 -4.73 -1.27 -19.31
CA VAL A 47 -5.22 -1.31 -17.91
C VAL A 47 -4.12 -1.62 -16.87
N LEU A 48 -2.85 -1.75 -17.27
CA LEU A 48 -1.77 -2.23 -16.39
C LEU A 48 -1.62 -1.38 -15.12
N THR A 49 -1.43 -0.07 -15.30
CA THR A 49 -1.19 0.83 -14.16
C THR A 49 -2.45 0.99 -13.29
N ALA A 50 -3.65 0.93 -13.90
CA ALA A 50 -4.91 0.88 -13.15
C ALA A 50 -4.99 -0.36 -12.25
N ILE A 51 -4.56 -1.52 -12.74
CA ILE A 51 -4.50 -2.76 -11.96
C ILE A 51 -3.52 -2.61 -10.80
N LEU A 52 -2.34 -2.01 -11.01
CA LEU A 52 -1.38 -1.76 -9.92
C LEU A 52 -2.01 -0.88 -8.81
N GLY A 53 -2.71 0.19 -9.19
CA GLY A 53 -3.44 1.04 -8.25
C GLY A 53 -4.53 0.27 -7.49
N LEU A 54 -5.30 -0.57 -8.17
CA LEU A 54 -6.35 -1.39 -7.56
C LEU A 54 -5.76 -2.42 -6.58
N VAL A 55 -4.71 -3.13 -6.99
CA VAL A 55 -4.01 -4.11 -6.12
C VAL A 55 -3.44 -3.41 -4.89
N ALA A 56 -2.86 -2.22 -5.05
CA ALA A 56 -2.37 -1.42 -3.92
C ALA A 56 -3.50 -1.05 -2.95
N ALA A 57 -4.65 -0.58 -3.46
CA ALA A 57 -5.81 -0.26 -2.63
C ALA A 57 -6.32 -1.49 -1.85
N LEU A 58 -6.46 -2.63 -2.51
CA LEU A 58 -6.86 -3.89 -1.87
C LEU A 58 -5.84 -4.34 -0.82
N ALA A 59 -4.54 -4.19 -1.09
CA ALA A 59 -3.48 -4.51 -0.14
C ALA A 59 -3.54 -3.62 1.12
N VAL A 60 -3.86 -2.33 0.98
CA VAL A 60 -4.08 -1.42 2.14
C VAL A 60 -5.26 -1.89 2.97
N VAL A 61 -6.41 -2.16 2.33
CA VAL A 61 -7.62 -2.65 3.01
C VAL A 61 -7.33 -3.95 3.74
N PHE A 62 -6.66 -4.90 3.09
CA PHE A 62 -6.30 -6.18 3.68
C PHE A 62 -5.32 -6.02 4.86
N ALA A 63 -4.29 -5.16 4.73
CA ALA A 63 -3.34 -4.88 5.80
C ALA A 63 -4.05 -4.34 7.06
N VAL A 64 -4.98 -3.41 6.87
CA VAL A 64 -5.76 -2.79 7.97
C VAL A 64 -6.76 -3.78 8.58
N ALA A 65 -7.42 -4.61 7.76
CA ALA A 65 -8.42 -5.57 8.23
C ALA A 65 -7.80 -6.73 9.02
N THR A 66 -6.63 -7.22 8.58
CA THR A 66 -5.99 -8.42 9.16
C THR A 66 -4.81 -8.11 10.08
N GLY A 67 -4.26 -6.88 10.02
CA GLY A 67 -3.00 -6.51 10.67
C GLY A 67 -1.77 -7.11 9.98
N ASN A 68 -1.91 -7.61 8.74
CA ASN A 68 -0.83 -8.32 8.05
C ASN A 68 0.21 -7.32 7.50
N ARG A 69 1.39 -7.32 8.10
CA ARG A 69 2.51 -6.45 7.69
C ARG A 69 3.07 -6.79 6.30
N SER A 70 2.94 -8.03 5.84
CA SER A 70 3.39 -8.41 4.49
C SER A 70 2.63 -7.68 3.40
N SER A 71 1.35 -7.38 3.61
CA SER A 71 0.54 -6.62 2.65
C SER A 71 1.01 -5.16 2.49
N VAL A 72 1.66 -4.60 3.51
CA VAL A 72 2.24 -3.25 3.44
C VAL A 72 3.41 -3.20 2.44
N PHE A 73 4.21 -4.27 2.35
CA PHE A 73 5.27 -4.36 1.33
C PHE A 73 4.70 -4.41 -0.09
N VAL A 74 3.51 -5.02 -0.27
CA VAL A 74 2.81 -5.00 -1.57
C VAL A 74 2.45 -3.56 -1.94
N VAL A 75 1.93 -2.76 -1.01
CA VAL A 75 1.61 -1.34 -1.26
C VAL A 75 2.84 -0.57 -1.71
N ILE A 76 3.97 -0.71 -1.00
CA ILE A 76 5.23 -0.04 -1.34
C ILE A 76 5.73 -0.52 -2.72
N GLY A 77 5.68 -1.85 -2.96
CA GLY A 77 6.10 -2.45 -4.23
C GLY A 77 5.26 -1.96 -5.42
N MET A 78 3.93 -1.84 -5.25
CA MET A 78 3.05 -1.31 -6.30
C MET A 78 3.36 0.18 -6.57
N GLY A 79 3.55 0.99 -5.53
CA GLY A 79 3.95 2.38 -5.69
C GLY A 79 5.30 2.53 -6.41
N ALA A 80 6.28 1.69 -6.04
CA ALA A 80 7.59 1.67 -6.71
C ALA A 80 7.48 1.23 -8.18
N ALA A 81 6.62 0.24 -8.49
CA ALA A 81 6.37 -0.19 -9.86
C ALA A 81 5.77 0.94 -10.72
N VAL A 82 4.79 1.69 -10.18
CA VAL A 82 4.22 2.87 -10.86
C VAL A 82 5.29 3.92 -11.15
N VAL A 83 6.12 4.27 -10.16
CA VAL A 83 7.22 5.24 -10.34
C VAL A 83 8.24 4.74 -11.35
N LEU A 84 8.54 3.44 -11.38
CA LEU A 84 9.47 2.86 -12.38
C LEU A 84 8.88 2.89 -13.79
N ILE A 85 7.58 2.61 -13.97
CA ILE A 85 6.90 2.74 -15.26
C ILE A 85 7.01 4.18 -15.74
N PHE A 86 6.67 5.16 -14.88
CA PHE A 86 6.82 6.57 -15.20
C PHE A 86 8.24 6.91 -15.66
N LEU A 87 9.27 6.52 -14.91
CA LEU A 87 10.66 6.88 -15.21
C LEU A 87 11.22 6.19 -16.45
N LEU A 88 10.87 4.93 -16.69
CA LEU A 88 11.48 4.10 -17.71
C LEU A 88 10.68 4.09 -19.03
N VAL A 89 9.38 4.35 -18.96
CA VAL A 89 8.49 4.26 -20.12
C VAL A 89 7.95 5.63 -20.51
N ASP A 90 7.52 6.45 -19.53
CA ASP A 90 6.83 7.70 -19.82
C ASP A 90 7.79 8.88 -20.00
N VAL A 91 8.79 9.00 -19.14
CA VAL A 91 9.77 10.10 -19.24
C VAL A 91 10.49 10.14 -20.59
N PRO A 92 10.94 9.00 -21.17
CA PRO A 92 11.59 9.00 -22.48
C PRO A 92 10.70 9.53 -23.62
N ASP A 93 9.39 9.43 -23.49
CA ASP A 93 8.45 9.89 -24.51
C ASP A 93 8.17 11.40 -24.43
N ILE A 94 8.52 12.05 -23.30
CA ILE A 94 8.36 13.50 -23.18
C ILE A 94 9.29 14.22 -24.15
N GLY A 95 8.72 15.02 -25.01
CA GLY A 95 9.46 15.78 -26.05
C GLY A 95 9.91 14.93 -27.23
N SER A 96 9.52 13.65 -27.33
CA SER A 96 9.76 12.85 -28.52
C SER A 96 9.02 13.44 -29.73
N THR A 97 9.68 13.45 -30.88
CA THR A 97 9.14 13.93 -32.16
C THR A 97 9.07 12.78 -33.13
N GLY A 98 8.10 12.79 -34.04
CA GLY A 98 7.94 11.81 -35.10
C GLY A 98 6.50 11.42 -35.39
N MET A 99 6.35 10.28 -36.08
CA MET A 99 5.04 9.74 -36.45
C MET A 99 4.39 9.02 -35.28
N PHE A 100 3.32 9.58 -34.76
CA PHE A 100 2.50 8.96 -33.74
C PHE A 100 1.26 8.32 -34.37
N ASN A 101 0.98 7.09 -34.00
CA ASN A 101 -0.27 6.42 -34.37
C ASN A 101 -1.27 6.56 -33.23
N THR A 102 -2.32 7.34 -33.44
CA THR A 102 -3.36 7.58 -32.45
C THR A 102 -4.67 6.95 -32.89
N PRO A 103 -5.51 6.49 -31.93
CA PRO A 103 -6.81 5.91 -32.24
C PRO A 103 -7.75 6.86 -32.95
N THR A 104 -7.60 8.17 -32.74
CA THR A 104 -8.51 9.22 -33.20
C THR A 104 -8.13 9.79 -34.55
N ALA A 105 -6.84 10.07 -34.79
CA ALA A 105 -6.39 10.78 -35.94
C ALA A 105 -5.42 9.98 -36.84
N GLY A 106 -5.10 8.73 -36.48
CA GLY A 106 -4.19 7.87 -37.23
C GLY A 106 -2.71 8.29 -37.06
N ASN A 107 -1.95 8.30 -38.18
CA ASN A 107 -0.52 8.68 -38.16
C ASN A 107 -0.38 10.19 -38.23
N LEU A 108 0.17 10.77 -37.14
CA LEU A 108 0.46 12.20 -37.03
C LEU A 108 1.95 12.44 -36.85
N ASP A 109 2.50 13.40 -37.56
CA ASP A 109 3.83 13.94 -37.27
C ASP A 109 3.68 15.04 -36.22
N ALA A 110 4.18 14.79 -35.06
CA ALA A 110 3.94 15.62 -33.89
C ALA A 110 5.07 15.52 -32.86
N THR A 111 5.00 16.38 -31.84
CA THR A 111 5.84 16.36 -30.64
C THR A 111 4.97 16.05 -29.44
N ALA A 112 5.35 15.06 -28.65
CA ALA A 112 4.63 14.70 -27.43
C ALA A 112 5.00 15.63 -26.28
N LYS A 113 4.02 16.34 -25.71
CA LYS A 113 4.18 17.16 -24.50
C LYS A 113 3.48 16.53 -23.30
N ALA A 114 4.16 16.56 -22.16
CA ALA A 114 3.63 16.03 -20.91
C ALA A 114 2.46 16.87 -20.40
N GLU A 115 1.37 16.19 -20.07
CA GLU A 115 0.15 16.76 -19.52
C GLU A 115 -0.13 16.27 -18.09
N ALA A 116 -1.23 16.74 -17.50
CA ALA A 116 -1.56 16.53 -16.09
C ALA A 116 -1.66 15.05 -15.68
N GLY A 117 -2.16 14.17 -16.56
CA GLY A 117 -2.31 12.74 -16.27
C GLY A 117 -0.98 12.07 -15.95
N LEU A 118 0.08 12.43 -16.65
CA LEU A 118 1.41 11.91 -16.42
C LEU A 118 1.97 12.29 -15.03
N TRP A 119 1.82 13.56 -14.66
CA TRP A 119 2.27 14.05 -13.35
C TRP A 119 1.43 13.50 -12.20
N LEU A 120 0.12 13.24 -12.43
CA LEU A 120 -0.74 12.57 -11.47
C LEU A 120 -0.30 11.13 -11.22
N GLU A 121 0.14 10.40 -12.24
CA GLU A 121 0.66 9.04 -12.08
C GLU A 121 1.89 9.02 -11.16
N LEU A 122 2.88 9.88 -11.43
CA LEU A 122 4.06 10.02 -10.57
C LEU A 122 3.67 10.37 -9.14
N LEU A 123 2.82 11.40 -8.98
CA LEU A 123 2.37 11.86 -7.66
C LEU A 123 1.66 10.72 -6.89
N GLY A 124 0.76 10.00 -7.55
CA GLY A 124 0.06 8.86 -6.97
C GLY A 124 1.02 7.75 -6.52
N GLY A 125 2.01 7.41 -7.35
CA GLY A 125 3.05 6.42 -7.02
C GLY A 125 3.89 6.83 -5.80
N VAL A 126 4.32 8.10 -5.74
CA VAL A 126 5.08 8.64 -4.60
C VAL A 126 4.24 8.63 -3.32
N ILE A 127 2.97 9.06 -3.39
CA ILE A 127 2.06 9.04 -2.24
C ILE A 127 1.81 7.60 -1.75
N LEU A 128 1.69 6.63 -2.66
CA LEU A 128 1.58 5.21 -2.30
C LEU A 128 2.80 4.72 -1.51
N ILE A 129 4.01 5.05 -1.97
CA ILE A 129 5.25 4.68 -1.28
C ILE A 129 5.28 5.31 0.12
N LEU A 130 5.02 6.62 0.24
CA LEU A 130 5.03 7.33 1.52
C LEU A 130 3.96 6.79 2.48
N GLY A 131 2.74 6.54 1.99
CA GLY A 131 1.67 5.94 2.75
C GLY A 131 2.00 4.52 3.22
N GLY A 132 2.59 3.70 2.34
CA GLY A 132 3.07 2.37 2.64
C GLY A 132 4.20 2.38 3.68
N LEU A 133 5.18 3.27 3.55
CA LEU A 133 6.24 3.44 4.55
C LEU A 133 5.69 3.87 5.91
N ALA A 134 4.72 4.79 5.92
CA ALA A 134 4.05 5.20 7.16
C ALA A 134 3.25 4.04 7.79
N LEU A 135 2.57 3.20 7.00
CA LEU A 135 1.91 1.99 7.50
C LEU A 135 2.92 0.96 8.07
N ARG A 136 4.12 0.87 7.49
CA ARG A 136 5.17 -0.04 7.95
C ARG A 136 5.66 0.28 9.37
N THR A 137 5.59 1.54 9.80
CA THR A 137 6.00 1.95 11.16
C THR A 137 5.02 1.51 12.24
N LEU A 138 3.84 1.00 11.86
CA LEU A 138 2.80 0.56 12.78
C LEU A 138 2.97 -0.92 13.14
N ASP A 139 2.65 -1.25 14.40
CA ASP A 139 2.56 -2.63 14.85
C ASP A 139 1.26 -3.29 14.39
N GLU A 140 1.20 -4.62 14.38
CA GLU A 140 0.02 -5.39 13.93
C GLU A 140 -1.26 -5.00 14.69
N GLU A 141 -1.15 -4.74 15.99
CA GLU A 141 -2.27 -4.33 16.83
C GLU A 141 -2.75 -2.91 16.45
N GLN A 142 -1.82 -2.01 16.16
CA GLN A 142 -2.12 -0.66 15.67
C GLN A 142 -2.78 -0.70 14.29
N LEU A 143 -2.30 -1.55 13.37
CA LEU A 143 -2.92 -1.75 12.06
C LEU A 143 -4.36 -2.23 12.18
N ARG A 144 -4.63 -3.26 13.00
CA ARG A 144 -5.99 -3.76 13.25
C ARG A 144 -6.91 -2.73 13.90
N SER A 145 -6.36 -1.84 14.73
CA SER A 145 -7.15 -0.78 15.39
C SER A 145 -7.67 0.30 14.43
N ILE A 146 -7.11 0.38 13.20
CA ILE A 146 -7.54 1.32 12.16
C ILE A 146 -8.82 0.84 11.49
N GLY A 147 -8.97 -0.49 11.32
CA GLY A 147 -10.11 -1.12 10.67
C GLY A 147 -11.44 -0.85 11.37
N PRO A 148 -12.57 -0.97 10.67
CA PRO A 148 -13.86 -0.95 11.32
C PRO A 148 -13.90 -2.10 12.34
N ARG A 149 -14.15 -1.78 13.60
CA ARG A 149 -14.47 -2.82 14.60
C ARG A 149 -15.74 -3.49 14.12
N ILE A 150 -15.62 -4.69 13.55
CA ILE A 150 -16.77 -5.55 13.30
C ILE A 150 -17.33 -5.84 14.70
N SER A 151 -18.42 -5.15 15.04
CA SER A 151 -19.09 -5.23 16.34
C SER A 151 -19.54 -6.67 16.58
N GLY A 152 -18.79 -7.42 17.37
CA GLY A 152 -19.10 -8.79 17.70
C GLY A 152 -18.15 -9.39 18.74
N GLU A 153 -16.92 -8.89 18.85
CA GLU A 153 -15.97 -9.39 19.83
C GLU A 153 -15.75 -8.34 20.93
N SER A 154 -16.55 -8.45 21.98
CA SER A 154 -16.32 -7.68 23.22
C SER A 154 -14.93 -8.02 23.77
N PRO A 155 -14.12 -7.01 24.16
CA PRO A 155 -12.76 -7.23 24.70
C PRO A 155 -12.75 -8.06 26.00
N GLU A 156 -13.90 -8.26 26.61
CA GLU A 156 -14.02 -9.02 27.88
C GLU A 156 -13.80 -10.53 27.72
N THR A 157 -14.11 -11.12 26.55
CA THR A 157 -14.03 -12.59 26.38
C THR A 157 -12.57 -13.09 26.32
N ASN A 158 -11.63 -12.25 25.87
CA ASN A 158 -10.21 -12.63 25.82
C ASN A 158 -9.50 -12.47 27.18
N ARG A 159 -9.98 -11.59 28.07
CA ARG A 159 -9.43 -11.46 29.41
C ARG A 159 -9.82 -12.63 30.32
N ALA A 160 -10.98 -13.26 30.08
CA ALA A 160 -11.45 -14.43 30.83
C ALA A 160 -10.68 -15.72 30.45
N LYS A 161 -10.27 -15.86 29.18
CA LYS A 161 -9.49 -17.03 28.72
C LYS A 161 -8.02 -17.00 29.12
N SER A 162 -7.46 -15.83 29.44
CA SER A 162 -6.05 -15.69 29.85
C SER A 162 -5.84 -15.88 31.37
N ARG A 163 -6.89 -15.92 32.17
CA ARG A 163 -6.78 -16.32 33.56
C ARG A 163 -6.93 -17.84 33.67
N LYS A 164 -5.86 -18.58 33.37
CA LYS A 164 -5.73 -19.94 33.91
C LYS A 164 -5.84 -19.84 35.42
N PRO A 165 -6.72 -20.63 36.08
CA PRO A 165 -6.73 -20.70 37.51
C PRO A 165 -5.34 -21.14 37.96
N VAL A 166 -4.65 -20.28 38.69
CA VAL A 166 -3.47 -20.70 39.45
C VAL A 166 -3.97 -21.70 40.46
N ASP A 167 -3.71 -22.96 40.20
CA ASP A 167 -4.01 -24.09 41.10
C ASP A 167 -3.10 -23.95 42.31
N SER A 168 -3.57 -23.15 43.25
CA SER A 168 -2.90 -22.85 44.53
C SER A 168 -3.28 -23.88 45.59
N ARG A 169 -3.16 -25.15 45.29
CA ARG A 169 -3.27 -26.23 46.34
C ARG A 169 -2.36 -27.39 45.98
N LYS A 170 -1.04 -27.23 46.09
CA LYS A 170 -0.18 -28.32 46.50
C LYS A 170 -0.11 -28.27 48.02
N PRO A 171 -0.60 -29.30 48.73
CA PRO A 171 -0.36 -29.41 50.15
C PRO A 171 1.13 -29.53 50.40
N VAL A 172 1.63 -28.71 51.30
CA VAL A 172 3.01 -28.82 51.82
C VAL A 172 3.09 -30.09 52.60
N GLU A 173 3.81 -31.07 52.08
CA GLU A 173 4.17 -32.31 52.84
C GLU A 173 5.04 -31.92 54.05
N PRO A 174 4.70 -32.36 55.25
CA PRO A 174 5.49 -32.08 56.45
C PRO A 174 6.83 -32.82 56.36
N LYS A 175 7.91 -32.06 56.39
CA LYS A 175 9.28 -32.61 56.47
C LYS A 175 9.42 -33.44 57.75
N THR A 176 9.69 -34.72 57.58
CA THR A 176 10.10 -35.67 58.62
C THR A 176 11.37 -35.16 59.33
N PRO A 177 11.46 -35.22 60.68
CA PRO A 177 12.63 -34.79 61.43
C PRO A 177 13.84 -35.69 61.14
N LEU A 178 14.99 -35.06 60.88
CA LEU A 178 16.28 -35.71 60.77
C LEU A 178 16.64 -36.44 62.07
N GLU A 179 16.78 -37.75 61.95
CA GLU A 179 17.27 -38.62 62.95
C GLU A 179 18.74 -38.33 63.27
N SER A 180 19.01 -37.95 64.52
CA SER A 180 20.33 -37.64 65.03
C SER A 180 21.16 -38.93 65.12
N LYS A 181 22.19 -39.09 64.29
CA LYS A 181 23.21 -40.14 64.44
C LYS A 181 24.20 -39.72 65.53
N THR A 182 24.16 -40.41 66.62
CA THR A 182 25.14 -40.44 67.72
C THR A 182 26.43 -41.08 67.22
N PRO A 183 27.62 -40.56 67.50
CA PRO A 183 28.86 -41.26 67.25
C PRO A 183 29.13 -42.22 68.39
N SER A 184 29.46 -43.47 68.03
CA SER A 184 29.98 -44.50 68.99
C SER A 184 31.53 -44.51 68.80
N ASP A 185 32.14 -44.57 69.97
CA ASP A 185 33.56 -44.82 70.27
C ASP A 185 34.37 -45.71 69.31
#